data_61e3fa9e304945f512e59763a6334b97
#
_entry.id   61e3fa9e304945f512e59763a6334b97
#
_cell.length_a   1.000
_cell.length_b   1.000
_cell.length_c   1.000
_cell.angle_alpha   90.00
_cell.angle_beta   90.00
_cell.angle_gamma   90.00
#
_symmetry.space_group_name_H-M   'P 1'
#
loop_
_entity.id
_entity.type
_entity.pdbx_description
1 polymer ?
#
loop_
_entity_poly.entity_id
_entity_poly.type
_entity_poly.pdbx_seq_one_letter_code
_entity_poly.pdbx_strand_id
1 'polypeptide(L)' 'MNRVHYNVSGLQSTHIKTQVKNALDKIDGVQMVNVDLVSGSIEVGFNESTDKFQIKQCIEHTGCLVK' A
#
# COMPACT_ATOMS: atom_id res chain seq x y z
N MET A 1 -6.55 -6.49 -14.28
CA MET A 1 -5.93 -5.76 -13.15
C MET A 1 -5.64 -6.76 -12.04
N ASN A 2 -4.41 -6.77 -11.56
CA ASN A 2 -4.03 -7.60 -10.41
C ASN A 2 -4.33 -6.86 -9.12
N ARG A 3 -4.64 -7.60 -8.06
CA ARG A 3 -4.86 -7.02 -6.74
C ARG A 3 -4.06 -7.77 -5.70
N VAL A 4 -3.56 -7.03 -4.72
CA VAL A 4 -2.87 -7.60 -3.58
C VAL A 4 -3.42 -6.96 -2.32
N HIS A 5 -3.52 -7.74 -1.27
CA HIS A 5 -4.05 -7.30 0.03
C HIS A 5 -3.02 -7.64 1.10
N TYR A 6 -2.61 -6.62 1.84
CA TYR A 6 -1.64 -6.79 2.93
C TYR A 6 -2.25 -6.37 4.25
N ASN A 7 -2.00 -7.16 5.27
CA ASN A 7 -2.22 -6.74 6.65
C ASN A 7 -0.95 -6.09 7.15
N VAL A 8 -1.06 -4.90 7.72
CA VAL A 8 0.11 -4.13 8.16
C VAL A 8 -0.06 -3.65 9.58
N SER A 9 1.07 -3.46 10.25
CA SER A 9 1.13 -2.76 11.54
C SER A 9 1.68 -1.35 11.31
N GLY A 10 1.33 -0.42 12.20
CA GLY A 10 1.78 0.97 12.08
C GLY A 10 0.80 1.91 11.42
N LEU A 11 -0.33 1.41 10.91
CA LEU A 11 -1.40 2.26 10.37
C LEU A 11 -2.23 2.83 11.53
N GLN A 12 -1.72 3.89 12.15
CA GLN A 12 -2.32 4.41 13.37
C GLN A 12 -3.00 5.77 13.21
N SER A 13 -2.82 6.42 12.08
CA SER A 13 -3.39 7.77 11.89
C SER A 13 -3.70 8.02 10.43
N THR A 14 -4.56 9.02 10.22
CA THR A 14 -4.91 9.49 8.88
C THR A 14 -3.67 10.01 8.14
N HIS A 15 -2.73 10.59 8.88
CA HIS A 15 -1.49 11.10 8.30
C HIS A 15 -0.68 9.97 7.65
N ILE A 16 -0.52 8.86 8.37
CA ILE A 16 0.20 7.70 7.85
C ILE A 16 -0.55 7.10 6.66
N LYS A 17 -1.88 7.01 6.74
CA LYS A 17 -2.70 6.56 5.63
C LYS A 17 -2.43 7.38 4.37
N THR A 18 -2.40 8.70 4.50
CA THR A 18 -2.15 9.59 3.38
C THR A 18 -0.75 9.40 2.81
N GLN A 19 0.25 9.25 3.67
CA GLN A 19 1.62 9.01 3.23
C GLN A 19 1.75 7.70 2.44
N VAL A 20 1.15 6.63 2.93
CA VAL A 20 1.18 5.33 2.27
C VAL A 20 0.49 5.41 0.91
N LYS A 21 -0.68 6.01 0.88
CA LYS A 21 -1.43 6.15 -0.36
C LYS A 21 -0.64 6.97 -1.39
N ASN A 22 -0.08 8.10 -0.99
CA ASN A 22 0.69 8.94 -1.89
C ASN A 22 1.94 8.24 -2.41
N ALA A 23 2.62 7.50 -1.55
CA ALA A 23 3.81 6.75 -1.95
C ALA A 23 3.46 5.67 -2.98
N LEU A 24 2.36 4.95 -2.75
CA LEU A 24 1.92 3.91 -3.67
C LEU A 24 1.43 4.49 -5.00
N ASP A 25 0.76 5.63 -4.96
CA ASP A 25 0.27 6.27 -6.18
C ASP A 25 1.40 6.72 -7.12
N LYS A 26 2.60 6.89 -6.59
CA LYS A 26 3.77 7.26 -7.40
C LYS A 26 4.37 6.08 -8.16
N ILE A 27 4.01 4.86 -7.81
CA ILE A 27 4.53 3.68 -8.50
C ILE A 27 3.84 3.55 -9.85
N ASP A 28 4.64 3.49 -10.91
CA ASP A 28 4.10 3.27 -12.24
C ASP A 28 3.44 1.89 -12.29
N GLY A 29 2.21 1.85 -12.77
CA GLY A 29 1.44 0.61 -12.82
C GLY A 29 0.44 0.43 -11.70
N VAL A 30 0.52 1.22 -10.63
CA VAL A 30 -0.49 1.20 -9.58
C VAL A 30 -1.74 1.94 -10.06
N GLN A 31 -2.88 1.27 -10.01
CA GLN A 31 -4.14 1.79 -10.53
C GLN A 31 -5.16 2.11 -9.44
N MET A 32 -5.03 1.46 -8.29
CA MET A 32 -5.96 1.65 -7.18
C MET A 32 -5.23 1.41 -5.87
N VAL A 33 -5.50 2.25 -4.88
CA VAL A 33 -5.00 2.06 -3.52
C VAL A 33 -6.16 2.27 -2.55
N ASN A 34 -6.36 1.29 -1.69
CA ASN A 34 -7.39 1.37 -0.66
C ASN A 34 -6.76 1.02 0.68
N VAL A 35 -6.80 1.97 1.61
CA VAL A 35 -6.21 1.81 2.95
C VAL A 35 -7.32 1.81 3.97
N ASP A 36 -7.38 0.76 4.77
CA ASP A 36 -8.38 0.62 5.84
C ASP A 36 -7.67 0.68 7.20
N LEU A 37 -7.91 1.77 7.93
CA LEU A 37 -7.30 1.98 9.24
C LEU A 37 -7.92 1.07 10.31
N VAL A 38 -9.19 0.71 10.14
CA VAL A 38 -9.89 -0.10 11.14
C VAL A 38 -9.33 -1.51 11.17
N SER A 39 -9.17 -2.12 10.01
CA SER A 39 -8.63 -3.48 9.92
C SER A 39 -7.10 -3.52 9.85
N GLY A 40 -6.47 -2.38 9.61
CA GLY A 40 -5.02 -2.33 9.43
C GLY A 40 -4.57 -3.00 8.15
N SER A 41 -5.29 -2.76 7.06
CA SER A 41 -5.01 -3.42 5.80
C SER A 41 -4.89 -2.44 4.65
N ILE A 42 -4.16 -2.85 3.61
CA ILE A 42 -3.97 -2.09 2.38
C ILE A 42 -4.24 -3.01 1.21
N GLU A 43 -5.10 -2.55 0.31
CA GLU A 43 -5.38 -3.24 -0.95
C GLU A 43 -4.88 -2.38 -2.10
N VAL A 44 -4.14 -2.98 -3.03
CA VAL A 44 -3.57 -2.28 -4.18
C VAL A 44 -3.95 -3.01 -5.45
N GLY A 45 -4.51 -2.26 -6.41
CA GLY A 45 -4.74 -2.74 -7.76
C GLY A 45 -3.61 -2.26 -8.66
N PHE A 46 -3.03 -3.14 -9.45
CA PHE A 46 -1.87 -2.80 -10.27
C PHE A 46 -1.87 -3.59 -11.58
N ASN A 47 -1.09 -3.11 -12.55
CA ASN A 47 -0.87 -3.78 -13.82
C ASN A 47 0.56 -4.30 -13.91
N GLU A 48 0.93 -4.77 -15.10
CA GLU A 48 2.21 -5.43 -15.35
C GLU A 48 3.44 -4.53 -15.22
N SER A 49 3.25 -3.20 -15.11
CA SER A 49 4.35 -2.25 -14.96
C SER A 49 5.00 -2.33 -13.59
N THR A 50 4.35 -2.96 -12.63
CA THR A 50 4.89 -3.17 -11.30
C THR A 50 4.55 -4.57 -10.80
N ASP A 51 5.02 -4.92 -9.62
CA ASP A 51 4.72 -6.20 -9.00
C ASP A 51 4.51 -6.02 -7.49
N LYS A 52 4.05 -7.11 -6.85
CA LYS A 52 3.74 -7.07 -5.42
C LYS A 52 4.96 -6.81 -4.55
N PHE A 53 6.15 -7.15 -4.99
CA PHE A 53 7.36 -6.90 -4.22
C PHE A 53 7.66 -5.41 -4.13
N GLN A 54 7.52 -4.68 -5.25
CA GLN A 54 7.71 -3.23 -5.25
C GLN A 54 6.68 -2.54 -4.36
N ILE A 55 5.43 -3.01 -4.42
CA ILE A 55 4.35 -2.47 -3.59
C ILE A 55 4.67 -2.70 -2.11
N LYS A 56 5.06 -3.92 -1.75
CA LYS A 56 5.41 -4.26 -0.37
C LYS A 56 6.58 -3.41 0.13
N GLN A 57 7.63 -3.28 -0.67
CA GLN A 57 8.78 -2.45 -0.30
C GLN A 57 8.38 -1.00 -0.09
N CYS A 58 7.51 -0.47 -0.93
CA CYS A 58 7.02 0.90 -0.79
C CYS A 58 6.27 1.08 0.53
N ILE A 59 5.43 0.13 0.88
CA ILE A 59 4.70 0.17 2.15
C ILE A 59 5.69 0.17 3.33
N GLU A 60 6.69 -0.69 3.27
CA GLU A 60 7.69 -0.80 4.34
C GLU A 60 8.52 0.48 4.46
N HIS A 61 8.81 1.15 3.36
CA HIS A 61 9.54 2.42 3.36
C HIS A 61 8.77 3.53 4.05
N THR A 62 7.47 3.46 4.15
CA THR A 62 6.67 4.45 4.86
C THR A 62 6.66 4.25 6.37
N GLY A 63 7.30 3.20 6.85
CA GLY A 63 7.36 2.89 8.28
C GLY A 63 6.34 1.85 8.74
N CYS A 64 5.50 1.34 7.86
CA CYS A 64 4.57 0.26 8.17
C CYS A 64 5.24 -1.09 7.96
N LEU A 65 4.87 -2.05 8.80
CA LEU A 65 5.38 -3.42 8.67
C LEU A 65 4.30 -4.31 8.09
N VAL A 66 4.63 -5.01 7.03
CA VAL A 66 3.73 -6.00 6.41
C VAL A 66 3.79 -7.28 7.25
N LYS A 67 2.62 -7.73 7.66
CA LYS A 67 2.49 -8.95 8.44
C LYS A 67 2.51 -10.20 7.57
#